data_263c2539b2d4e7ff710fa44ad7df3297
#
_entry.id   263c2539b2d4e7ff710fa44ad7df3297
#
_cell.length_a   1.000
_cell.length_b   1.000
_cell.length_c   1.000
_cell.angle_alpha   90.00
_cell.angle_beta   90.00
_cell.angle_gamma   90.00
#
_symmetry.space_group_name_H-M   'P 1'
#
loop_
_entity.id
_entity.type
_entity.pdbx_description
1 polymer ?
#
loop_
_entity_poly.entity_id
_entity_poly.type
_entity_poly.pdbx_seq_one_letter_code
_entity_poly.pdbx_strand_id
1 'polypeptide(L)' 'MLFFNIEYSGFDLQGNRYSLKSEEAYFDELNPEIVYMRIVNATFYFKDGTTLYVKADDGIYNNKTLDMDFSGMLKSS' A
#
# COMPACT_ATOMS: atom_id res chain seq x y z
N MET A 1 -17.16 -1.11 5.25
CA MET A 1 -16.47 -1.35 6.53
C MET A 1 -15.19 -0.55 6.57
N LEU A 2 -14.94 0.14 7.66
CA LEU A 2 -13.79 1.03 7.82
C LEU A 2 -12.81 0.43 8.83
N PHE A 3 -11.54 0.39 8.46
CA PHE A 3 -10.47 -0.09 9.32
C PHE A 3 -9.54 1.05 9.68
N PHE A 4 -9.00 1.03 10.89
CA PHE A 4 -8.06 2.03 11.37
C PHE A 4 -6.73 1.38 11.70
N ASN A 5 -5.64 2.11 11.43
CA ASN A 5 -4.29 1.68 11.78
C ASN A 5 -3.97 0.28 11.28
N ILE A 6 -4.22 0.04 10.00
CA ILE A 6 -3.94 -1.27 9.42
C ILE A 6 -2.47 -1.37 9.01
N GLU A 7 -1.98 -2.60 9.05
CA GLU A 7 -0.64 -2.92 8.59
C GLU A 7 -0.71 -4.18 7.74
N TYR A 8 -0.07 -4.14 6.59
CA TYR A 8 -0.07 -5.26 5.67
C TYR A 8 1.34 -5.44 5.13
N SER A 9 1.80 -6.67 5.01
CA SER A 9 3.08 -6.98 4.39
C SER A 9 2.92 -8.13 3.41
N GLY A 10 3.73 -8.12 2.37
CA GLY A 10 3.65 -9.11 1.32
C GLY A 10 4.81 -8.96 0.34
N PHE A 11 4.63 -9.51 -0.85
CA PHE A 11 5.61 -9.45 -1.91
C PHE A 11 4.97 -8.82 -3.15
N ASP A 12 5.75 -7.99 -3.86
CA ASP A 12 5.29 -7.42 -5.12
C ASP A 12 5.42 -8.46 -6.24
N LEU A 13 5.07 -8.06 -7.47
CA LEU A 13 5.10 -8.96 -8.61
C LEU A 13 6.51 -9.42 -8.97
N GLN A 14 7.52 -8.69 -8.53
CA GLN A 14 8.93 -9.04 -8.77
C GLN A 14 9.54 -9.83 -7.62
N GLY A 15 8.75 -10.10 -6.58
CA GLY A 15 9.20 -10.85 -5.44
C GLY A 15 9.93 -10.02 -4.39
N ASN A 16 9.86 -8.69 -4.48
CA ASN A 16 10.41 -7.82 -3.45
C ASN A 16 9.42 -7.72 -2.28
N ARG A 17 9.95 -7.77 -1.08
CA ARG A 17 9.11 -7.65 0.11
C ARG A 17 8.70 -6.20 0.34
N TYR A 18 7.48 -5.99 0.83
CA TYR A 18 7.04 -4.66 1.19
C TYR A 18 6.20 -4.71 2.47
N SER A 19 6.14 -3.57 3.15
CA SER A 19 5.30 -3.34 4.30
C SER A 19 4.46 -2.09 4.04
N LEU A 20 3.17 -2.18 4.29
CA LEU A 20 2.23 -1.11 4.04
C LEU A 20 1.49 -0.79 5.32
N LYS A 21 1.44 0.49 5.68
CA LYS A 21 0.68 0.97 6.83
C LYS A 21 -0.26 2.06 6.39
N SER A 22 -1.48 2.05 6.92
CA SER A 22 -2.46 3.07 6.63
C SER A 22 -3.21 3.43 7.90
N GLU A 23 -3.51 4.72 8.08
CA GLU A 23 -4.29 5.17 9.23
C GLU A 23 -5.76 4.82 9.07
N GLU A 24 -6.27 4.82 7.84
CA GLU A 24 -7.64 4.44 7.54
C GLU A 24 -7.69 3.62 6.27
N ALA A 25 -8.54 2.62 6.23
CA ALA A 25 -8.75 1.82 5.05
C ALA A 25 -10.18 1.32 4.98
N TYR A 26 -10.71 1.25 3.76
CA TYR A 26 -12.02 0.65 3.52
C TYR A 26 -12.03 0.00 2.15
N PHE A 27 -12.88 -0.99 1.96
CA PHE A 27 -13.03 -1.63 0.67
C PHE A 27 -14.40 -1.30 0.07
N ASP A 28 -14.45 -1.32 -1.26
CA ASP A 28 -15.68 -1.08 -2.00
C ASP A 28 -16.59 -2.30 -1.86
N GLU A 29 -17.83 -2.07 -1.43
CA GLU A 29 -18.79 -3.17 -1.26
C GLU A 29 -19.13 -3.86 -2.57
N LEU A 30 -19.08 -3.13 -3.69
CA LEU A 30 -19.35 -3.69 -5.01
C LEU A 30 -18.14 -4.39 -5.60
N ASN A 31 -16.93 -3.97 -5.21
CA ASN A 31 -15.69 -4.55 -5.68
C ASN A 31 -14.75 -4.74 -4.49
N PRO A 32 -14.98 -5.79 -3.69
CA PRO A 32 -14.21 -5.97 -2.45
C PRO A 32 -12.71 -6.20 -2.68
N GLU A 33 -12.29 -6.46 -3.90
CA GLU A 33 -10.87 -6.55 -4.23
C GLU A 33 -10.18 -5.18 -4.25
N ILE A 34 -10.95 -4.08 -4.28
CA ILE A 34 -10.41 -2.73 -4.28
C ILE A 34 -10.42 -2.20 -2.85
N VAL A 35 -9.24 -1.85 -2.35
CA VAL A 35 -9.08 -1.28 -1.01
C VAL A 35 -8.63 0.16 -1.14
N TYR A 36 -9.36 1.06 -0.52
CA TYR A 36 -9.02 2.48 -0.47
C TYR A 36 -8.35 2.77 0.87
N MET A 37 -7.21 3.45 0.81
CA MET A 37 -6.43 3.74 2.00
C MET A 37 -6.15 5.23 2.10
N ARG A 38 -6.11 5.75 3.32
CA ARG A 38 -5.75 7.15 3.57
C ARG A 38 -4.53 7.18 4.48
N ILE A 39 -3.66 8.15 4.20
CA ILE A 39 -2.42 8.36 4.94
C ILE A 39 -1.61 7.07 4.96
N VAL A 40 -1.02 6.80 3.80
CA VAL A 40 -0.34 5.54 3.54
C VAL A 40 1.16 5.72 3.70
N ASN A 41 1.78 4.79 4.41
CA ASN A 41 3.23 4.68 4.50
C ASN A 41 3.63 3.30 4.00
N ALA A 42 4.42 3.27 2.94
CA ALA A 42 4.87 2.01 2.35
C ALA A 42 6.39 1.92 2.42
N THR A 43 6.90 0.74 2.70
CA THR A 43 8.33 0.48 2.70
C THR A 43 8.57 -0.71 1.78
N PHE A 44 9.46 -0.53 0.82
CA PHE A 44 9.82 -1.59 -0.12
C PHE A 44 11.26 -2.02 0.15
N TYR A 45 11.45 -3.33 0.29
CA TYR A 45 12.77 -3.92 0.55
C TYR A 45 13.20 -4.64 -0.71
N PHE A 46 14.19 -4.08 -1.40
CA PHE A 46 14.68 -4.66 -2.64
C PHE A 46 15.75 -5.71 -2.36
N LYS A 47 15.91 -6.66 -3.28
CA LYS A 47 16.82 -7.78 -3.14
C LYS A 47 18.29 -7.35 -3.10
N ASP A 48 18.60 -6.16 -3.64
CA ASP A 48 19.96 -5.64 -3.63
C ASP A 48 20.33 -4.93 -2.31
N GLY A 49 19.41 -4.92 -1.35
CA GLY A 49 19.63 -4.29 -0.06
C GLY A 49 19.11 -2.86 0.03
N THR A 50 18.55 -2.33 -1.06
CA THR A 50 17.98 -0.99 -1.07
C THR A 50 16.62 -0.98 -0.38
N THR A 51 16.33 0.10 0.35
CA THR A 51 15.03 0.29 0.98
C THR A 51 14.43 1.59 0.47
N LEU A 52 13.17 1.54 0.04
CA LEU A 52 12.44 2.69 -0.45
C LEU A 52 11.27 2.99 0.47
N TYR A 53 11.18 4.23 0.94
CA TYR A 53 10.06 4.70 1.77
C TYR A 53 9.17 5.58 0.92
N VAL A 54 7.87 5.31 0.94
CA VAL A 54 6.88 6.06 0.19
C VAL A 54 5.78 6.50 1.14
N LYS A 55 5.42 7.78 1.08
CA LYS A 55 4.27 8.31 1.82
C LYS A 55 3.29 8.89 0.82
N ALA A 56 2.02 8.68 1.06
CA ALA A 56 0.96 9.18 0.21
C ALA A 56 -0.24 9.58 1.03
N ASP A 57 -0.99 10.58 0.56
CA ASP A 57 -2.23 10.98 1.21
C ASP A 57 -3.32 9.95 1.00
N ASP A 58 -3.36 9.36 -0.20
CA ASP A 58 -4.36 8.36 -0.56
C ASP A 58 -3.70 7.23 -1.33
N GLY A 59 -4.24 6.04 -1.17
CA GLY A 59 -3.79 4.89 -1.92
C GLY A 59 -4.95 3.99 -2.28
N ILE A 60 -4.84 3.32 -3.41
CA ILE A 60 -5.81 2.33 -3.86
C ILE A 60 -5.03 1.04 -4.14
N TYR A 61 -5.46 -0.04 -3.54
CA TYR A 61 -4.83 -1.33 -3.71
C TYR A 61 -5.84 -2.33 -4.27
N ASN A 62 -5.46 -3.00 -5.37
CA ASN A 62 -6.25 -4.08 -5.92
C ASN A 62 -5.58 -5.40 -5.54
N ASN A 63 -6.21 -6.14 -4.63
CA ASN A 63 -5.62 -7.37 -4.12
C ASN A 63 -5.77 -8.57 -5.07
N LYS A 64 -6.52 -8.40 -6.14
CA LYS A 64 -6.67 -9.43 -7.16
C LYS A 64 -5.57 -9.35 -8.21
N THR A 65 -5.23 -8.13 -8.64
CA THR A 65 -4.19 -7.90 -9.65
C THR A 65 -2.86 -7.49 -9.05
N LEU A 66 -2.85 -7.16 -7.75
CA LEU A 66 -1.70 -6.65 -7.01
C LEU A 66 -1.25 -5.26 -7.47
N ASP A 67 -2.14 -4.52 -8.12
CA ASP A 67 -1.86 -3.14 -8.52
C ASP A 67 -2.05 -2.20 -7.34
N MET A 68 -1.19 -1.18 -7.28
CA MET A 68 -1.28 -0.12 -6.28
C MET A 68 -1.15 1.23 -6.96
N ASP A 69 -2.03 2.17 -6.58
CA ASP A 69 -1.97 3.54 -7.04
C ASP A 69 -1.92 4.46 -5.83
N PHE A 70 -1.03 5.43 -5.86
CA PHE A 70 -0.90 6.41 -4.78
C PHE A 70 -1.11 7.82 -5.32
N SER A 71 -1.84 8.62 -4.55
CA SER A 71 -2.10 10.02 -4.85
C SER A 71 -1.48 10.90 -3.76
N GLY A 72 -1.02 12.08 -4.13
CA GLY A 72 -0.37 12.97 -3.17
C GLY A 72 0.91 12.38 -2.62
N MET A 73 1.66 11.69 -3.45
CA MET A 73 2.82 10.91 -3.02
C MET A 73 4.02 11.80 -2.74
N LEU A 74 4.61 11.60 -1.55
CA LEU A 74 5.89 12.16 -1.17
C LEU A 74 6.90 11.03 -1.15
N LYS A 75 7.92 11.14 -1.98
CA LYS A 75 8.94 10.12 -2.10
C LYS A 75 10.19 10.53 -1.34
N SER A 76 10.67 9.64 -0.47
CA SER A 76 11.87 9.83 0.32
C SER A 76 12.77 8.63 0.15
N SER A 77 14.00 8.86 -0.13
CA SER A 77 14.96 7.77 -0.30
C SER A 77 16.12 7.92 0.68
#